data_2fa8122020d8b50a42d2d767345294fe
#
_entry.id   2fa8122020d8b50a42d2d767345294fe
#
_cell.length_a   1.000
_cell.length_b   1.000
_cell.length_c   1.000
_cell.angle_alpha   90.00
_cell.angle_beta   90.00
_cell.angle_gamma   90.00
#
_symmetry.space_group_name_H-M   'P 1'
#
loop_
_entity.id
_entity.type
_entity.pdbx_description
1 polymer ?
#
loop_
_entity_poly.entity_id
_entity_poly.type
_entity_poly.pdbx_seq_one_letter_code
_entity_poly.pdbx_strand_id
1 'polypeptide(L)'
;MAHKISSDDRSGGTTNLEWILDNWIELGADPAKLNLGLAAYGRSFKLNDPNSHGYRAPCTETWNGSGKHSGAAGRFTREAGYLAYYEICEKLQNGWTEVWLDEGKVPYAHGDGDWVGYDNIKSINYKVDMAKTYGLGGLMWWTTAIDDFNVSLVQLDDVILNLFQGYILWAGEISIDDCSKKQLA
;
A
#
# COMPACT_ATOMS: atom_id res chain seq x y z
N MET A 1 1.46 -1.01 -5.37
CA MET A 1 2.51 -0.73 -6.38
C MET A 1 3.07 0.65 -6.12
N ALA A 2 4.36 0.83 -6.37
CA ALA A 2 5.10 2.06 -6.13
C ALA A 2 5.21 2.91 -7.41
N HIS A 3 5.72 4.14 -7.29
CA HIS A 3 6.29 4.88 -8.40
C HIS A 3 7.49 4.13 -9.00
N LYS A 4 7.91 4.52 -10.20
CA LYS A 4 9.07 3.93 -10.85
C LYS A 4 10.33 4.16 -10.02
N ILE A 5 11.09 3.08 -9.80
CA ILE A 5 12.38 3.11 -9.10
C ILE A 5 13.47 2.86 -10.12
N SER A 6 14.55 3.66 -10.09
CA SER A 6 15.64 3.59 -11.06
C SER A 6 16.33 2.23 -11.15
N SER A 7 16.26 1.44 -10.07
CA SER A 7 16.84 0.09 -9.98
C SER A 7 15.88 -1.05 -10.37
N ASP A 8 14.71 -0.76 -10.94
CA ASP A 8 13.67 -1.76 -11.28
C ASP A 8 13.95 -2.55 -12.56
N ASP A 9 15.21 -2.93 -12.80
CA ASP A 9 15.64 -3.60 -14.04
C ASP A 9 15.16 -5.03 -14.20
N ARG A 10 14.83 -5.73 -13.10
CA ARG A 10 14.45 -7.15 -13.16
C ARG A 10 13.13 -7.43 -13.85
N SER A 11 12.20 -6.48 -13.84
CA SER A 11 10.90 -6.56 -14.52
C SER A 11 10.84 -5.74 -15.80
N GLY A 12 11.97 -5.24 -16.29
CA GLY A 12 11.99 -4.29 -17.40
C GLY A 12 11.32 -2.95 -17.08
N GLY A 13 11.21 -2.61 -15.81
CA GLY A 13 10.56 -1.37 -15.36
C GLY A 13 9.02 -1.37 -15.51
N THR A 14 8.40 -2.53 -15.69
CA THR A 14 6.96 -2.64 -16.03
C THR A 14 6.03 -2.85 -14.84
N THR A 15 6.57 -2.99 -13.62
CA THR A 15 5.78 -3.29 -12.40
C THR A 15 5.56 -2.07 -11.51
N ASN A 16 5.41 -0.89 -12.10
CA ASN A 16 5.10 0.35 -11.39
C ASN A 16 3.85 1.03 -11.96
N LEU A 17 3.27 1.95 -11.20
CA LEU A 17 2.00 2.58 -11.57
C LEU A 17 2.11 3.45 -12.83
N GLU A 18 3.21 4.20 -12.98
CA GLU A 18 3.42 5.09 -14.12
C GLU A 18 3.43 4.28 -15.41
N TRP A 19 4.24 3.22 -15.47
CA TRP A 19 4.30 2.35 -16.64
C TRP A 19 2.93 1.71 -16.96
N ILE A 20 2.21 1.26 -15.93
CA ILE A 20 0.90 0.63 -16.12
C ILE A 20 -0.10 1.64 -16.72
N LEU A 21 -0.13 2.86 -16.18
CA LEU A 21 -1.04 3.91 -16.66
C LEU A 21 -0.68 4.35 -18.08
N ASP A 22 0.61 4.60 -18.34
CA ASP A 22 1.10 4.95 -19.68
C ASP A 22 0.73 3.87 -20.70
N ASN A 23 0.99 2.60 -20.38
CA ASN A 23 0.68 1.48 -21.26
C ASN A 23 -0.82 1.34 -21.55
N TRP A 24 -1.68 1.50 -20.55
CA TRP A 24 -3.13 1.45 -20.78
C TRP A 24 -3.63 2.60 -21.68
N ILE A 25 -3.12 3.80 -21.46
CA ILE A 25 -3.48 4.99 -22.25
C ILE A 25 -2.96 4.86 -23.68
N GLU A 26 -1.73 4.39 -23.88
CA GLU A 26 -1.17 4.11 -25.23
C GLU A 26 -1.97 3.06 -25.98
N LEU A 27 -2.53 2.07 -25.28
CA LEU A 27 -3.42 1.06 -25.85
C LEU A 27 -4.86 1.58 -26.12
N GLY A 28 -5.12 2.86 -25.86
CA GLY A 28 -6.37 3.52 -26.17
C GLY A 28 -7.41 3.54 -25.04
N ALA A 29 -7.01 3.23 -23.80
CA ALA A 29 -7.91 3.40 -22.67
C ALA A 29 -8.13 4.90 -22.40
N ASP A 30 -9.40 5.28 -22.22
CA ASP A 30 -9.77 6.64 -21.81
C ASP A 30 -9.44 6.83 -20.31
N PRO A 31 -8.51 7.72 -19.94
CA PRO A 31 -8.15 7.95 -18.55
C PRO A 31 -9.35 8.22 -17.63
N ALA A 32 -10.35 8.96 -18.13
CA ALA A 32 -11.55 9.27 -17.37
C ALA A 32 -12.41 8.04 -17.01
N LYS A 33 -12.12 6.88 -17.59
CA LYS A 33 -12.78 5.60 -17.28
C LYS A 33 -11.90 4.65 -16.44
N LEU A 34 -10.68 5.06 -16.13
CA LEU A 34 -9.77 4.28 -15.30
C LEU A 34 -9.87 4.72 -13.84
N ASN A 35 -9.91 3.76 -12.92
CA ASN A 35 -9.84 4.01 -11.48
C ASN A 35 -8.55 3.43 -10.91
N LEU A 36 -7.80 4.23 -10.15
CA LEU A 36 -6.60 3.77 -9.47
C LEU A 36 -6.97 3.01 -8.19
N GLY A 37 -6.56 1.73 -8.09
CA GLY A 37 -6.76 0.92 -6.90
C GLY A 37 -5.80 1.30 -5.77
N LEU A 38 -6.36 1.55 -4.59
CA LEU A 38 -5.65 1.80 -3.35
C LEU A 38 -5.85 0.63 -2.39
N ALA A 39 -4.82 0.28 -1.61
CA ALA A 39 -4.82 -0.91 -0.79
C ALA A 39 -4.75 -0.56 0.71
N ALA A 40 -5.69 -1.08 1.51
CA ALA A 40 -5.64 -1.06 2.97
C ALA A 40 -4.95 -2.31 3.54
N TYR A 41 -3.96 -2.85 2.84
CA TYR A 41 -3.23 -4.05 3.26
C TYR A 41 -1.77 -4.00 2.79
N GLY A 42 -0.95 -4.84 3.39
CA GLY A 42 0.43 -5.07 2.99
C GLY A 42 0.71 -6.50 2.56
N ARG A 43 1.75 -6.65 1.76
CA ARG A 43 2.31 -7.95 1.42
C ARG A 43 3.59 -8.18 2.21
N SER A 44 3.62 -9.27 2.99
CA SER A 44 4.72 -9.56 3.90
C SER A 44 5.58 -10.74 3.41
N PHE A 45 6.85 -10.67 3.75
CA PHE A 45 7.88 -11.61 3.33
C PHE A 45 8.77 -11.96 4.52
N LYS A 46 9.26 -13.21 4.58
CA LYS A 46 10.27 -13.62 5.56
C LYS A 46 11.65 -13.26 5.04
N LEU A 47 12.41 -12.46 5.79
CA LEU A 47 13.78 -12.12 5.44
C LEU A 47 14.71 -13.33 5.64
N ASN A 48 15.65 -13.55 4.71
CA ASN A 48 16.71 -14.57 4.87
C ASN A 48 17.68 -14.20 5.99
N ASP A 49 17.97 -12.90 6.13
CA ASP A 49 18.76 -12.31 7.21
C ASP A 49 17.97 -11.13 7.80
N PRO A 50 17.56 -11.20 9.09
CA PRO A 50 16.84 -10.11 9.75
C PRO A 50 17.59 -8.76 9.76
N ASN A 51 18.93 -8.78 9.64
CA ASN A 51 19.74 -7.56 9.59
C ASN A 51 19.82 -6.95 8.18
N SER A 52 19.43 -7.69 7.15
CA SER A 52 19.38 -7.24 5.75
C SER A 52 17.93 -6.97 5.36
N HIS A 53 17.42 -5.77 5.69
CA HIS A 53 16.01 -5.41 5.55
C HIS A 53 15.74 -4.28 4.54
N GLY A 54 16.74 -3.84 3.78
CA GLY A 54 16.59 -2.80 2.76
C GLY A 54 15.65 -3.21 1.62
N TYR A 55 15.31 -2.25 0.77
CA TYR A 55 14.59 -2.55 -0.47
C TYR A 55 15.32 -3.63 -1.26
N ARG A 56 14.58 -4.65 -1.73
CA ARG A 56 15.11 -5.86 -2.38
C ARG A 56 15.98 -6.76 -1.48
N ALA A 57 15.88 -6.65 -0.16
CA ALA A 57 16.51 -7.63 0.71
C ALA A 57 16.08 -9.06 0.33
N PRO A 58 17.00 -10.04 0.34
CA PRO A 58 16.65 -11.41 0.02
C PRO A 58 15.62 -11.98 0.99
N CYS A 59 14.53 -12.49 0.45
CA CYS A 59 13.48 -13.14 1.22
C CYS A 59 13.46 -14.64 0.95
N THR A 60 12.98 -15.40 1.91
CA THR A 60 12.78 -16.85 1.72
C THR A 60 11.74 -17.07 0.64
N GLU A 61 12.15 -17.70 -0.45
CA GLU A 61 11.25 -18.09 -1.53
C GLU A 61 10.52 -19.37 -1.13
N THR A 62 9.34 -19.25 -0.56
CA THR A 62 8.42 -20.38 -0.45
C THR A 62 7.27 -20.19 -1.43
N TRP A 63 7.58 -20.31 -2.70
CA TRP A 63 6.55 -20.50 -3.71
C TRP A 63 6.04 -21.93 -3.64
N ASN A 64 4.94 -22.13 -2.95
CA ASN A 64 4.33 -23.47 -2.82
C ASN A 64 3.26 -23.75 -3.88
N GLY A 65 3.34 -23.11 -5.04
CA GLY A 65 2.37 -23.27 -6.14
C GLY A 65 1.01 -22.62 -5.92
N SER A 66 0.71 -22.15 -4.72
CA SER A 66 -0.56 -21.43 -4.38
C SER A 66 -0.39 -19.92 -4.31
N GLY A 67 0.77 -19.37 -4.68
CA GLY A 67 1.03 -17.93 -4.64
C GLY A 67 1.19 -17.35 -3.25
N LYS A 68 1.34 -18.17 -2.21
CA LYS A 68 1.48 -17.69 -0.83
C LYS A 68 2.87 -17.15 -0.60
N HIS A 69 2.94 -15.91 -0.13
CA HIS A 69 4.16 -15.28 0.33
C HIS A 69 4.62 -15.89 1.67
N SER A 70 5.91 -15.80 1.97
CA SER A 70 6.53 -16.47 3.12
C SER A 70 6.45 -15.70 4.44
N GLY A 71 5.89 -14.49 4.44
CA GLY A 71 5.72 -13.70 5.65
C GLY A 71 4.73 -14.32 6.63
N ALA A 72 4.90 -14.06 7.92
CA ALA A 72 4.01 -14.56 8.96
C ALA A 72 2.56 -14.12 8.72
N ALA A 73 1.62 -14.99 9.05
CA ALA A 73 0.20 -14.66 9.03
C ALA A 73 -0.12 -13.62 10.10
N GLY A 74 -0.96 -12.65 9.76
CA GLY A 74 -1.52 -11.71 10.71
C GLY A 74 -2.41 -12.40 11.75
N ARG A 75 -2.54 -11.80 12.92
CA ARG A 75 -3.36 -12.33 14.03
C ARG A 75 -4.84 -12.47 13.64
N PHE A 76 -5.34 -11.54 12.85
CA PHE A 76 -6.73 -11.44 12.46
C PHE A 76 -6.97 -11.97 11.03
N THR A 77 -6.13 -11.56 10.08
CA THR A 77 -6.21 -12.02 8.69
C THR A 77 -5.90 -13.50 8.54
N ARG A 78 -5.03 -14.07 9.38
CA ARG A 78 -4.64 -15.48 9.41
C ARG A 78 -4.14 -16.02 8.06
N GLU A 79 -3.73 -15.13 7.16
CA GLU A 79 -3.19 -15.47 5.85
C GLU A 79 -1.69 -15.14 5.80
N ALA A 80 -0.87 -16.14 5.50
CA ALA A 80 0.58 -15.96 5.36
C ALA A 80 0.88 -14.99 4.19
N GLY A 81 1.77 -14.04 4.41
CA GLY A 81 2.16 -13.04 3.41
C GLY A 81 1.14 -11.92 3.19
N TYR A 82 0.12 -11.83 4.02
CA TYR A 82 -0.91 -10.81 3.95
C TYR A 82 -1.18 -10.23 5.34
N LEU A 83 -1.14 -8.90 5.45
CA LEU A 83 -1.45 -8.17 6.68
C LEU A 83 -2.44 -7.05 6.38
N ALA A 84 -3.50 -6.95 7.17
CA ALA A 84 -4.38 -5.79 7.16
C ALA A 84 -3.63 -4.54 7.66
N TYR A 85 -4.07 -3.35 7.29
CA TYR A 85 -3.41 -2.11 7.72
C TYR A 85 -3.38 -1.98 9.24
N TYR A 86 -4.47 -2.29 9.95
CA TYR A 86 -4.48 -2.27 11.42
C TYR A 86 -3.48 -3.25 12.06
N GLU A 87 -3.19 -4.40 11.42
CA GLU A 87 -2.17 -5.34 11.90
C GLU A 87 -0.76 -4.78 11.72
N ILE A 88 -0.53 -4.02 10.63
CA ILE A 88 0.74 -3.31 10.40
C ILE A 88 0.90 -2.21 11.45
N CYS A 89 -0.16 -1.44 11.74
CA CYS A 89 -0.16 -0.44 12.81
C CYS A 89 0.18 -1.06 14.18
N GLU A 90 -0.42 -2.21 14.51
CA GLU A 90 -0.11 -2.95 15.74
C GLU A 90 1.37 -3.35 15.79
N LYS A 91 1.95 -3.84 14.70
CA LYS A 91 3.37 -4.19 14.61
C LYS A 91 4.29 -2.98 14.78
N LEU A 92 3.97 -1.85 14.17
CA LEU A 92 4.72 -0.59 14.34
C LEU A 92 4.70 -0.10 15.79
N GLN A 93 3.55 -0.18 16.47
CA GLN A 93 3.42 0.15 17.89
C GLN A 93 4.22 -0.81 18.79
N ASN A 94 4.44 -2.04 18.35
CA ASN A 94 5.19 -3.09 19.05
C ASN A 94 6.66 -3.22 18.61
N GLY A 95 7.23 -2.16 18.05
CA GLY A 95 8.68 -2.03 17.82
C GLY A 95 9.17 -2.38 16.42
N TRP A 96 8.27 -2.62 15.46
CA TRP A 96 8.67 -2.66 14.04
C TRP A 96 9.10 -1.28 13.57
N THR A 97 10.02 -1.23 12.62
CA THR A 97 10.56 0.02 12.06
C THR A 97 9.94 0.29 10.70
N GLU A 98 9.32 1.48 10.54
CA GLU A 98 8.92 1.99 9.24
C GLU A 98 10.09 2.66 8.55
N VAL A 99 10.25 2.40 7.26
CA VAL A 99 11.24 3.03 6.38
C VAL A 99 10.54 3.58 5.14
N TRP A 100 10.79 4.85 4.84
CA TRP A 100 10.27 5.48 3.63
C TRP A 100 11.20 5.24 2.45
N LEU A 101 10.69 4.69 1.36
CA LEU A 101 11.39 4.53 0.09
C LEU A 101 11.10 5.73 -0.80
N ASP A 102 12.01 6.71 -0.82
CA ASP A 102 11.74 7.99 -1.46
C ASP A 102 11.53 7.90 -2.97
N GLU A 103 12.30 7.09 -3.67
CA GLU A 103 12.10 6.87 -5.11
C GLU A 103 10.72 6.25 -5.41
N GLY A 104 10.34 5.23 -4.65
CA GLY A 104 9.08 4.51 -4.83
C GLY A 104 7.85 5.21 -4.28
N LYS A 105 8.03 6.28 -3.49
CA LYS A 105 6.97 7.02 -2.79
C LYS A 105 6.04 6.09 -1.98
N VAL A 106 6.64 5.07 -1.34
CA VAL A 106 5.93 4.09 -0.50
C VAL A 106 6.72 3.77 0.76
N PRO A 107 6.05 3.41 1.87
CA PRO A 107 6.71 2.85 3.03
C PRO A 107 6.90 1.34 2.88
N TYR A 108 7.83 0.83 3.66
CA TYR A 108 7.84 -0.55 4.10
C TYR A 108 8.14 -0.61 5.60
N ALA A 109 7.79 -1.70 6.25
CA ALA A 109 8.16 -1.93 7.63
C ALA A 109 8.84 -3.28 7.80
N HIS A 110 9.68 -3.39 8.82
CA HIS A 110 10.39 -4.63 9.15
C HIS A 110 10.52 -4.83 10.65
N GLY A 111 10.53 -6.08 11.07
CA GLY A 111 10.70 -6.49 12.47
C GLY A 111 10.50 -8.00 12.59
N ASP A 112 11.00 -8.63 13.65
CA ASP A 112 10.88 -10.07 13.93
C ASP A 112 11.36 -10.98 12.78
N GLY A 113 12.25 -10.47 11.92
CA GLY A 113 12.72 -11.16 10.73
C GLY A 113 11.72 -11.18 9.57
N ASP A 114 10.65 -10.43 9.63
CA ASP A 114 9.69 -10.20 8.55
C ASP A 114 9.82 -8.79 7.98
N TRP A 115 9.34 -8.63 6.75
CA TRP A 115 9.27 -7.40 5.99
C TRP A 115 7.87 -7.25 5.39
N VAL A 116 7.32 -6.04 5.35
CA VAL A 116 6.03 -5.77 4.72
C VAL A 116 6.09 -4.50 3.89
N GLY A 117 5.67 -4.58 2.64
CA GLY A 117 5.38 -3.41 1.80
C GLY A 117 3.89 -3.09 1.86
N TYR A 118 3.56 -1.82 2.07
CA TYR A 118 2.18 -1.38 2.27
C TYR A 118 2.01 0.08 1.84
N ASP A 119 0.83 0.64 2.03
CA ASP A 119 0.56 2.06 1.89
C ASP A 119 0.26 2.70 3.25
N ASN A 120 0.74 3.93 3.44
CA ASN A 120 0.36 4.82 4.53
C ASN A 120 -0.27 6.11 3.95
N ILE A 121 -0.73 7.01 4.81
CA ILE A 121 -1.35 8.29 4.40
C ILE A 121 -0.46 9.06 3.41
N LYS A 122 0.86 9.08 3.65
CA LYS A 122 1.81 9.78 2.78
C LYS A 122 1.85 9.18 1.37
N SER A 123 1.95 7.85 1.25
CA SER A 123 1.98 7.18 -0.06
C SER A 123 0.65 7.27 -0.80
N ILE A 124 -0.47 7.21 -0.07
CA ILE A 124 -1.81 7.41 -0.65
C ILE A 124 -1.91 8.80 -1.27
N ASN A 125 -1.45 9.87 -0.59
CA ASN A 125 -1.44 11.22 -1.16
C ASN A 125 -0.67 11.31 -2.48
N TYR A 126 0.50 10.68 -2.59
CA TYR A 126 1.23 10.60 -3.86
C TYR A 126 0.44 9.89 -4.95
N LYS A 127 -0.30 8.82 -4.62
CA LYS A 127 -1.14 8.10 -5.57
C LYS A 127 -2.36 8.92 -6.01
N VAL A 128 -2.95 9.68 -5.09
CA VAL A 128 -4.03 10.64 -5.40
C VAL A 128 -3.55 11.71 -6.38
N ASP A 129 -2.39 12.29 -6.13
CA ASP A 129 -1.81 13.31 -7.02
C ASP A 129 -1.45 12.73 -8.40
N MET A 130 -0.99 11.48 -8.45
CA MET A 130 -0.79 10.76 -9.70
C MET A 130 -2.11 10.59 -10.47
N ALA A 131 -3.18 10.13 -9.80
CA ALA A 131 -4.49 9.97 -10.43
C ALA A 131 -5.01 11.29 -11.03
N LYS A 132 -4.82 12.41 -10.33
CA LYS A 132 -5.14 13.75 -10.84
C LYS A 132 -4.29 14.11 -12.06
N THR A 133 -2.98 13.89 -12.00
CA THR A 133 -2.05 14.20 -13.08
C THR A 133 -2.38 13.46 -14.36
N TYR A 134 -2.80 12.21 -14.25
CA TYR A 134 -3.23 11.38 -15.37
C TYR A 134 -4.67 11.63 -15.81
N GLY A 135 -5.45 12.44 -15.09
CA GLY A 135 -6.87 12.70 -15.38
C GLY A 135 -7.75 11.47 -15.24
N LEU A 136 -7.43 10.58 -14.27
CA LEU A 136 -8.18 9.35 -14.05
C LEU A 136 -9.61 9.64 -13.59
N GLY A 137 -10.54 8.72 -13.88
CA GLY A 137 -11.95 8.81 -13.51
C GLY A 137 -12.22 8.71 -12.01
N GLY A 138 -11.29 8.14 -11.24
CA GLY A 138 -11.46 8.03 -9.79
C GLY A 138 -10.43 7.13 -9.09
N LEU A 139 -10.77 6.80 -7.86
CA LEU A 139 -10.01 5.90 -7.01
C LEU A 139 -10.89 4.73 -6.57
N MET A 140 -10.32 3.56 -6.37
CA MET A 140 -11.01 2.38 -5.84
C MET A 140 -10.28 1.91 -4.58
N TRP A 141 -11.01 1.76 -3.48
CA TRP A 141 -10.46 1.34 -2.19
C TRP A 141 -10.68 -0.15 -1.94
N TRP A 142 -9.61 -0.88 -1.62
CA TRP A 142 -9.70 -2.28 -1.25
C TRP A 142 -8.95 -2.54 0.06
N THR A 143 -9.68 -2.67 1.14
CA THR A 143 -11.09 -2.49 1.45
C THR A 143 -11.20 -1.92 2.85
N THR A 144 -12.28 -1.21 3.15
CA THR A 144 -12.53 -0.58 4.46
C THR A 144 -12.49 -1.57 5.63
N ALA A 145 -12.85 -2.84 5.39
CA ALA A 145 -12.85 -3.88 6.42
C ALA A 145 -11.44 -4.26 6.94
N ILE A 146 -10.38 -3.87 6.24
CA ILE A 146 -8.99 -4.18 6.60
C ILE A 146 -8.12 -2.91 6.78
N ASP A 147 -8.75 -1.72 6.74
CA ASP A 147 -8.17 -0.48 7.21
C ASP A 147 -8.14 -0.47 8.75
N ASP A 148 -7.55 0.52 9.38
CA ASP A 148 -7.63 0.61 10.83
C ASP A 148 -9.06 0.96 11.30
N PHE A 149 -9.33 0.80 12.60
CA PHE A 149 -10.66 1.05 13.15
C PHE A 149 -11.13 2.50 13.06
N ASN A 150 -10.21 3.42 12.75
CA ASN A 150 -10.50 4.83 12.52
C ASN A 150 -10.57 5.14 11.02
N VAL A 151 -10.40 4.13 10.15
CA VAL A 151 -10.38 4.25 8.69
C VAL A 151 -9.36 5.30 8.22
N SER A 152 -8.19 5.35 8.88
CA SER A 152 -7.20 6.42 8.74
C SER A 152 -6.68 6.60 7.31
N LEU A 153 -6.62 5.52 6.53
CA LEU A 153 -6.19 5.62 5.13
C LEU A 153 -7.30 6.16 4.21
N VAL A 154 -8.58 5.97 4.57
CA VAL A 154 -9.72 6.47 3.78
C VAL A 154 -10.01 7.94 4.07
N GLN A 155 -9.69 8.41 5.28
CA GLN A 155 -9.95 9.79 5.72
C GLN A 155 -9.03 10.84 5.09
N LEU A 156 -8.68 10.69 3.84
CA LEU A 156 -8.12 11.78 3.03
C LEU A 156 -9.25 12.77 2.72
N ASP A 157 -9.73 13.39 3.82
CA ASP A 157 -10.82 14.34 3.84
C ASP A 157 -10.69 15.41 2.77
N ASP A 158 -11.85 15.85 2.26
CA ASP A 158 -12.08 16.99 1.35
C ASP A 158 -11.37 16.94 -0.01
N VAL A 159 -10.16 16.37 -0.10
CA VAL A 159 -9.38 16.32 -1.34
C VAL A 159 -9.93 15.28 -2.31
N ILE A 160 -10.40 14.14 -1.80
CA ILE A 160 -10.97 13.07 -2.66
C ILE A 160 -12.41 13.42 -3.05
N LEU A 161 -13.23 13.94 -2.10
CA LEU A 161 -14.64 14.27 -2.34
C LEU A 161 -14.84 15.46 -3.28
N ASN A 162 -13.94 16.45 -3.23
CA ASN A 162 -14.06 17.66 -4.07
C ASN A 162 -13.49 17.52 -5.49
N LEU A 163 -12.73 16.46 -5.78
CA LEU A 163 -12.03 16.30 -7.06
C LEU A 163 -12.71 15.33 -8.03
N PHE A 164 -13.47 14.39 -7.54
CA PHE A 164 -14.19 13.43 -8.36
C PHE A 164 -15.70 13.65 -8.18
N GLN A 165 -16.31 14.46 -9.04
CA GLN A 165 -17.76 14.63 -9.10
C GLN A 165 -18.46 13.36 -9.58
N GLY A 166 -18.41 12.31 -8.80
CA GLY A 166 -19.13 11.09 -9.06
C GLY A 166 -18.33 9.83 -8.79
N TYR A 167 -18.87 9.07 -7.86
CA TYR A 167 -18.50 7.68 -7.54
C TYR A 167 -17.27 7.46 -6.64
N ILE A 168 -17.42 7.84 -5.38
CA ILE A 168 -16.85 7.05 -4.29
C ILE A 168 -17.98 6.19 -3.75
N LEU A 169 -17.85 4.86 -3.85
CA LEU A 169 -18.72 3.94 -3.09
C LEU A 169 -18.29 4.02 -1.62
N TRP A 170 -19.02 4.82 -0.86
CA TRP A 170 -18.73 5.13 0.54
C TRP A 170 -19.77 4.59 1.51
N ALA A 171 -19.33 4.18 2.69
CA ALA A 171 -20.18 3.96 3.85
C ALA A 171 -19.44 4.39 5.14
N GLY A 172 -19.77 5.55 5.70
CA GLY A 172 -19.63 5.93 7.11
C GLY A 172 -18.62 7.04 7.46
N GLU A 173 -19.07 8.06 8.23
CA GLU A 173 -18.25 9.13 8.85
C GLU A 173 -17.40 8.60 10.00
N ILE A 174 -16.10 8.93 10.08
CA ILE A 174 -15.25 8.69 11.27
C ILE A 174 -14.03 9.64 11.33
N SER A 175 -13.62 10.02 12.55
CA SER A 175 -12.59 10.96 12.96
C SER A 175 -11.17 10.38 12.98
N ILE A 176 -10.18 11.19 12.67
CA ILE A 176 -8.77 10.86 12.39
C ILE A 176 -7.94 10.60 13.65
N ASP A 177 -7.23 9.47 13.70
CA ASP A 177 -5.99 9.31 14.48
C ASP A 177 -4.99 8.42 13.73
N ASP A 178 -3.87 9.02 13.30
CA ASP A 178 -2.70 8.37 12.70
C ASP A 178 -2.14 7.26 13.62
N CYS A 179 -1.62 6.16 13.06
CA CYS A 179 -0.95 5.09 13.82
C CYS A 179 0.08 5.59 14.84
N SER A 180 0.68 6.77 14.59
CA SER A 180 1.67 7.41 15.46
C SER A 180 1.06 8.06 16.71
N LYS A 181 -0.26 8.28 16.80
CA LYS A 181 -0.90 9.12 17.83
C LYS A 181 -1.56 8.37 18.98
N LYS A 182 -1.59 7.04 19.00
CA LYS A 182 -2.01 6.30 20.19
C LYS A 182 -0.85 6.15 21.19
N GLN A 183 -0.47 7.26 21.83
CA GLN A 183 0.07 7.24 23.18
C GLN A 183 -1.06 7.53 24.15
N LEU A 184 -1.37 6.52 24.99
CA LEU A 184 -1.90 6.63 26.35
C LEU A 184 -3.33 7.13 26.55
N ALA A 185 -4.21 6.24 26.84
CA ALA A 185 -5.04 6.32 28.03
C ALA A 185 -5.08 4.94 28.69
#